data_0c944a5d51c6835672c7c6aacd8fe331
#
_entry.id   0c944a5d51c6835672c7c6aacd8fe331
#
_cell.length_a   1.000
_cell.length_b   1.000
_cell.length_c   1.000
_cell.angle_alpha   90.00
_cell.angle_beta   90.00
_cell.angle_gamma   90.00
#
_symmetry.space_group_name_H-M   'P 1'
#
loop_
_entity.id
_entity.type
_entity.pdbx_description
1 polymer ?
#
loop_
_entity_poly.entity_id
_entity_poly.type
_entity_poly.pdbx_seq_one_letter_code
_entity_poly.pdbx_strand_id
1 'polypeptide(L)'
;MNPNPLVGAWRLVTYEAHAGDEVSYPLGEDASGYIMYTADGYMSVLIMAGGRANFASNDILGGTDEEKLEAASTFIAYAGQYEFLGDRVIHKIQTAFYPNRVGTEQTRFIQLAGDELLLTTPPMVIHGTSRSGRLRWERAAPRARPV
;
A
#
# COMPACT_ATOMS: atom_id res chain seq x y z
N MET A 1 28.45 6.44 -2.41
CA MET A 1 27.36 5.47 -2.29
C MET A 1 26.13 6.21 -1.81
N ASN A 2 25.09 6.25 -2.63
CA ASN A 2 23.86 6.92 -2.25
C ASN A 2 23.03 5.97 -1.38
N PRO A 3 22.71 6.35 -0.15
CA PRO A 3 21.84 5.52 0.65
C PRO A 3 20.47 5.42 0.00
N ASN A 4 19.83 4.27 0.14
CA ASN A 4 18.47 4.08 -0.33
C ASN A 4 17.50 4.82 0.61
N PRO A 5 16.89 5.93 0.18
CA PRO A 5 16.06 6.74 1.06
C PRO A 5 14.71 6.11 1.38
N LEU A 6 14.34 5.01 0.70
CA LEU A 6 13.09 4.32 0.99
C LEU A 6 13.16 3.46 2.25
N VAL A 7 14.37 3.07 2.69
CA VAL A 7 14.52 2.16 3.83
C VAL A 7 13.83 2.71 5.07
N GLY A 8 13.01 1.89 5.70
CA GLY A 8 12.25 2.21 6.89
C GLY A 8 10.77 1.97 6.73
N ALA A 9 10.01 2.48 7.68
CA ALA A 9 8.55 2.38 7.71
C ALA A 9 7.91 3.72 7.36
N TRP A 10 6.88 3.65 6.54
CA TRP A 10 6.11 4.81 6.09
C TRP A 10 4.63 4.58 6.41
N ARG A 11 3.97 5.61 6.96
CA ARG A 11 2.54 5.58 7.28
C ARG A 11 1.76 6.25 6.16
N LEU A 12 0.63 5.63 5.77
CA LEU A 12 -0.23 6.20 4.74
C LEU A 12 -0.89 7.50 5.22
N VAL A 13 -0.82 8.53 4.39
CA VAL A 13 -1.56 9.78 4.58
C VAL A 13 -2.84 9.74 3.75
N THR A 14 -2.74 9.50 2.44
CA THR A 14 -3.90 9.38 1.55
C THR A 14 -3.63 8.38 0.44
N TYR A 15 -4.69 7.73 -0.01
CA TYR A 15 -4.70 6.93 -1.23
C TYR A 15 -5.78 7.48 -2.15
N GLU A 16 -5.34 8.10 -3.24
CA GLU A 16 -6.18 8.71 -4.26
C GLU A 16 -6.05 7.96 -5.58
N ALA A 17 -7.13 7.93 -6.35
CA ALA A 17 -7.11 7.43 -7.71
C ALA A 17 -7.56 8.55 -8.64
N HIS A 18 -6.78 8.81 -9.69
CA HIS A 18 -6.97 9.92 -10.61
C HIS A 18 -7.31 9.43 -12.01
N ALA A 19 -8.40 9.96 -12.58
CA ALA A 19 -8.79 9.75 -13.97
C ALA A 19 -9.10 11.13 -14.56
N GLY A 20 -8.13 11.72 -15.29
CA GLY A 20 -8.24 13.12 -15.72
C GLY A 20 -8.35 14.04 -14.51
N ASP A 21 -9.41 14.85 -14.48
CA ASP A 21 -9.67 15.76 -13.35
C ASP A 21 -10.46 15.09 -12.21
N GLU A 22 -10.94 13.87 -12.44
CA GLU A 22 -11.71 13.12 -11.44
C GLU A 22 -10.76 12.49 -10.41
N VAL A 23 -11.04 12.74 -9.13
CA VAL A 23 -10.31 12.14 -8.01
C VAL A 23 -11.29 11.29 -7.21
N SER A 24 -10.89 10.07 -6.90
CA SER A 24 -11.65 9.18 -6.03
C SER A 24 -10.72 8.56 -4.99
N TYR A 25 -11.31 7.92 -3.99
CA TYR A 25 -10.60 7.31 -2.88
C TYR A 25 -11.00 5.83 -2.83
N PRO A 26 -10.21 4.92 -3.43
CA PRO A 26 -10.60 3.51 -3.54
C PRO A 26 -10.90 2.81 -2.22
N LEU A 27 -10.25 3.23 -1.14
CA LEU A 27 -10.49 2.70 0.21
C LEU A 27 -11.00 3.78 1.19
N GLY A 28 -11.55 4.87 0.65
CA GLY A 28 -12.07 5.97 1.47
C GLY A 28 -11.00 6.99 1.84
N GLU A 29 -11.44 8.16 2.30
CA GLU A 29 -10.55 9.27 2.68
C GLU A 29 -9.80 9.00 3.98
N ASP A 30 -10.30 8.08 4.80
CA ASP A 30 -9.73 7.71 6.09
C ASP A 30 -8.96 6.39 6.06
N ALA A 31 -8.55 5.94 4.87
CA ALA A 31 -7.70 4.76 4.75
C ALA A 31 -6.41 4.94 5.53
N SER A 32 -5.93 3.84 6.11
CA SER A 32 -4.67 3.80 6.86
C SER A 32 -3.84 2.61 6.43
N GLY A 33 -2.56 2.64 6.74
CA GLY A 33 -1.69 1.54 6.40
C GLY A 33 -0.22 1.90 6.52
N TYR A 34 0.60 0.93 6.15
CA TYR A 34 2.05 1.07 6.17
C TYR A 34 2.65 0.49 4.91
N ILE A 35 3.73 1.10 4.45
CA ILE A 35 4.65 0.47 3.52
C ILE A 35 6.02 0.44 4.17
N MET A 36 6.70 -0.68 4.06
CA MET A 36 7.99 -0.90 4.69
C MET A 36 8.99 -1.40 3.68
N TYR A 37 10.20 -0.87 3.75
CA TYR A 37 11.32 -1.28 2.92
C TYR A 37 12.50 -1.62 3.81
N THR A 38 13.05 -2.81 3.65
CA THR A 38 14.26 -3.21 4.39
C THR A 38 15.52 -2.86 3.60
N ALA A 39 16.63 -2.73 4.32
CA ALA A 39 17.92 -2.41 3.68
C ALA A 39 18.42 -3.54 2.77
N ASP A 40 18.00 -4.76 3.03
CA ASP A 40 18.42 -5.94 2.26
C ASP A 40 17.47 -6.32 1.13
N GLY A 41 16.52 -5.42 0.77
CA GLY A 41 15.78 -5.55 -0.48
C GLY A 41 14.39 -6.17 -0.39
N TYR A 42 13.76 -6.18 0.77
CA TYR A 42 12.39 -6.67 0.93
C TYR A 42 11.43 -5.53 1.21
N MET A 43 10.18 -5.72 0.84
CA MET A 43 9.15 -4.74 1.09
C MET A 43 7.82 -5.40 1.43
N SER A 44 6.96 -4.67 2.13
CA SER A 44 5.57 -5.04 2.33
C SER A 44 4.68 -3.80 2.39
N VAL A 45 3.46 -3.92 1.92
CA VAL A 45 2.46 -2.86 2.01
C VAL A 45 1.13 -3.45 2.47
N LEU A 46 0.49 -2.75 3.40
CA LEU A 46 -0.85 -3.09 3.89
C LEU A 46 -1.64 -1.80 3.98
N ILE A 47 -2.81 -1.77 3.35
CA ILE A 47 -3.71 -0.61 3.38
C ILE A 47 -5.12 -1.13 3.67
N MET A 48 -5.80 -0.47 4.59
CA MET A 48 -7.19 -0.80 4.91
C MET A 48 -8.06 0.44 4.92
N ALA A 49 -9.33 0.28 4.59
CA ALA A 49 -10.33 1.33 4.79
C ALA A 49 -10.53 1.60 6.29
N GLY A 50 -10.97 2.79 6.63
CA GLY A 50 -11.38 3.10 8.00
C GLY A 50 -12.71 2.43 8.34
N GLY A 51 -12.97 2.28 9.62
CA GLY A 51 -14.27 1.81 10.10
C GLY A 51 -14.65 0.37 9.75
N ARG A 52 -13.68 -0.50 9.51
CA ARG A 52 -13.96 -1.90 9.18
C ARG A 52 -14.63 -2.60 10.37
N ALA A 53 -15.75 -3.27 10.06
CA ALA A 53 -16.52 -3.97 11.09
C ALA A 53 -15.81 -5.26 11.54
N ASN A 54 -15.88 -5.55 12.83
CA ASN A 54 -15.42 -6.83 13.35
C ASN A 54 -16.33 -7.97 12.89
N PHE A 55 -15.75 -9.15 12.74
CA PHE A 55 -16.55 -10.36 12.55
C PHE A 55 -17.21 -10.74 13.88
N ALA A 56 -18.39 -11.35 13.79
CA ALA A 56 -19.08 -11.86 14.98
C ALA A 56 -18.32 -13.04 15.61
N SER A 57 -17.66 -13.85 14.80
CA SER A 57 -16.84 -14.97 15.26
C SER A 57 -15.40 -14.53 15.52
N ASN A 58 -14.77 -15.06 16.58
CA ASN A 58 -13.35 -14.88 16.85
C ASN A 58 -12.46 -15.94 16.18
N ASP A 59 -13.04 -16.81 15.37
CA ASP A 59 -12.28 -17.73 14.53
C ASP A 59 -11.68 -16.96 13.35
N ILE A 60 -10.36 -16.88 13.27
CA ILE A 60 -9.65 -16.08 12.24
C ILE A 60 -9.90 -16.59 10.83
N LEU A 61 -10.37 -17.82 10.66
CA LEU A 61 -10.75 -18.39 9.37
C LEU A 61 -12.26 -18.52 9.22
N GLY A 62 -13.02 -18.07 10.23
CA GLY A 62 -14.48 -18.08 10.21
C GLY A 62 -15.06 -16.81 9.58
N GLY A 63 -16.35 -16.64 9.81
CA GLY A 63 -17.11 -15.49 9.33
C GLY A 63 -18.14 -15.89 8.29
N THR A 64 -19.14 -15.02 8.12
CA THR A 64 -20.14 -15.20 7.07
C THR A 64 -19.56 -14.79 5.71
N ASP A 65 -20.22 -15.19 4.63
CA ASP A 65 -19.81 -14.77 3.28
C ASP A 65 -19.86 -13.25 3.13
N GLU A 66 -20.86 -12.59 3.71
CA GLU A 66 -20.98 -11.12 3.67
C GLU A 66 -19.83 -10.45 4.43
N GLU A 67 -19.47 -10.95 5.60
CA GLU A 67 -18.35 -10.42 6.38
C GLU A 67 -17.03 -10.56 5.61
N LYS A 68 -16.81 -11.71 4.98
CA LYS A 68 -15.60 -11.96 4.18
C LYS A 68 -15.53 -11.08 2.96
N LEU A 69 -16.66 -10.86 2.26
CA LEU A 69 -16.72 -9.97 1.10
C LEU A 69 -16.38 -8.54 1.50
N GLU A 70 -16.97 -8.05 2.57
CA GLU A 70 -16.70 -6.70 3.07
C GLU A 70 -15.22 -6.54 3.46
N ALA A 71 -14.67 -7.50 4.18
CA ALA A 71 -13.26 -7.49 4.55
C ALA A 71 -12.35 -7.50 3.32
N ALA A 72 -12.66 -8.32 2.32
CA ALA A 72 -11.88 -8.41 1.09
C ALA A 72 -11.93 -7.11 0.27
N SER A 73 -13.08 -6.43 0.26
CA SER A 73 -13.28 -5.20 -0.51
C SER A 73 -12.62 -3.97 0.12
N THR A 74 -12.14 -4.09 1.35
CA THR A 74 -11.63 -2.96 2.14
C THR A 74 -10.18 -3.13 2.56
N PHE A 75 -9.43 -3.97 1.86
CA PHE A 75 -8.04 -4.29 2.24
C PHE A 75 -7.18 -4.57 1.01
N ILE A 76 -5.97 -4.04 1.03
CA ILE A 76 -4.94 -4.31 0.01
C ILE A 76 -3.66 -4.70 0.75
N ALA A 77 -3.03 -5.80 0.30
CA ALA A 77 -1.77 -6.22 0.89
C ALA A 77 -0.94 -7.00 -0.12
N TYR A 78 0.35 -6.72 -0.12
CA TYR A 78 1.32 -7.57 -0.80
C TYR A 78 2.71 -7.39 -0.21
N ALA A 79 3.59 -8.33 -0.50
CA ALA A 79 4.97 -8.30 -0.06
C ALA A 79 5.86 -9.03 -1.07
N GLY A 80 7.15 -8.73 -1.02
CA GLY A 80 8.15 -9.37 -1.84
C GLY A 80 9.47 -8.65 -1.75
N GLN A 81 10.21 -8.66 -2.84
CA GLN A 81 11.44 -7.93 -2.98
C GLN A 81 11.21 -6.62 -3.73
N TYR A 82 12.17 -5.71 -3.69
CA TYR A 82 12.07 -4.47 -4.43
C TYR A 82 13.43 -4.05 -4.98
N GLU A 83 13.38 -3.21 -6.00
CA GLU A 83 14.56 -2.59 -6.57
C GLU A 83 14.33 -1.08 -6.65
N PHE A 84 15.22 -0.32 -5.99
CA PHE A 84 15.17 1.15 -6.00
C PHE A 84 16.02 1.67 -7.16
N LEU A 85 15.41 2.43 -8.07
CA LEU A 85 16.07 2.95 -9.28
C LEU A 85 16.18 4.48 -9.30
N GLY A 86 16.00 5.14 -8.16
CA GLY A 86 16.10 6.59 -8.05
C GLY A 86 14.77 7.29 -8.23
N ASP A 87 14.27 7.38 -9.47
CA ASP A 87 12.99 8.02 -9.78
C ASP A 87 11.80 7.06 -9.65
N ARG A 88 12.06 5.78 -9.44
CA ARG A 88 11.03 4.74 -9.34
C ARG A 88 11.52 3.59 -8.49
N VAL A 89 10.59 2.83 -8.00
CA VAL A 89 10.82 1.55 -7.33
C VAL A 89 10.02 0.48 -8.03
N ILE A 90 10.61 -0.71 -8.17
CA ILE A 90 9.93 -1.88 -8.71
C ILE A 90 9.61 -2.82 -7.56
N HIS A 91 8.33 -3.08 -7.32
CA HIS A 91 7.89 -4.06 -6.34
C HIS A 91 7.77 -5.41 -7.04
N LYS A 92 8.58 -6.36 -6.63
CA LYS A 92 8.59 -7.74 -7.16
C LYS A 92 7.76 -8.61 -6.22
N ILE A 93 6.49 -8.77 -6.56
CA ILE A 93 5.48 -9.29 -5.63
C ILE A 93 5.54 -10.80 -5.57
N GLN A 94 5.71 -11.35 -4.37
CA GLN A 94 5.82 -12.79 -4.12
C GLN A 94 4.60 -13.34 -3.38
N THR A 95 3.93 -12.50 -2.60
CA THR A 95 2.71 -12.86 -1.89
C THR A 95 1.76 -11.66 -1.91
N ALA A 96 0.48 -11.89 -2.11
CA ALA A 96 -0.49 -10.81 -2.27
C ALA A 96 -1.89 -11.26 -1.88
N PHE A 97 -2.66 -10.31 -1.36
CA PHE A 97 -4.09 -10.53 -1.16
C PHE A 97 -4.81 -10.75 -2.50
N TYR A 98 -4.53 -9.90 -3.50
CA TYR A 98 -5.07 -10.07 -4.85
C TYR A 98 -4.21 -11.09 -5.61
N PRO A 99 -4.75 -12.30 -5.90
CA PRO A 99 -3.92 -13.39 -6.43
C PRO A 99 -3.20 -13.07 -7.74
N ASN A 100 -3.81 -12.23 -8.59
CA ASN A 100 -3.24 -11.89 -9.89
C ASN A 100 -1.92 -11.12 -9.80
N ARG A 101 -1.60 -10.55 -8.64
CA ARG A 101 -0.33 -9.81 -8.44
C ARG A 101 0.85 -10.71 -8.13
N VAL A 102 0.62 -11.93 -7.69
CA VAL A 102 1.71 -12.86 -7.36
C VAL A 102 2.55 -13.14 -8.60
N GLY A 103 3.86 -12.95 -8.51
CA GLY A 103 4.79 -13.15 -9.61
C GLY A 103 4.88 -11.97 -10.59
N THR A 104 4.25 -10.84 -10.27
CA THR A 104 4.32 -9.63 -11.12
C THR A 104 5.31 -8.62 -10.56
N GLU A 105 5.71 -7.69 -11.43
CA GLU A 105 6.50 -6.53 -11.05
C GLU A 105 5.63 -5.28 -11.22
N GLN A 106 5.55 -4.47 -10.18
CA GLN A 106 4.74 -3.26 -10.16
C GLN A 106 5.65 -2.05 -10.03
N THR A 107 5.59 -1.16 -11.01
CA THR A 107 6.36 0.09 -10.99
C THR A 107 5.63 1.14 -10.17
N ARG A 108 6.38 1.85 -9.33
CA ARG A 108 5.89 3.03 -8.59
C ARG A 108 6.84 4.18 -8.81
N PHE A 109 6.35 5.29 -9.35
CA PHE A 109 7.16 6.49 -9.52
C PHE A 109 7.28 7.20 -8.18
N ILE A 110 8.45 7.78 -7.91
CA ILE A 110 8.82 8.31 -6.59
C ILE A 110 8.96 9.83 -6.67
N GLN A 111 8.33 10.52 -5.73
CA GLN A 111 8.68 11.88 -5.36
C GLN A 111 8.93 11.91 -3.85
N LEU A 112 10.12 12.29 -3.46
CA LEU A 112 10.54 12.26 -2.06
C LEU A 112 10.98 13.66 -1.64
N ALA A 113 10.42 14.16 -0.55
CA ALA A 113 10.76 15.46 0.02
C ALA A 113 10.82 15.32 1.54
N GLY A 114 12.04 15.19 2.10
CA GLY A 114 12.22 15.01 3.54
C GLY A 114 11.57 13.71 4.02
N ASP A 115 10.62 13.84 4.94
CA ASP A 115 9.89 12.73 5.52
C ASP A 115 8.57 12.43 4.79
N GLU A 116 8.35 13.03 3.62
CA GLU A 116 7.16 12.79 2.80
C GLU A 116 7.52 12.04 1.53
N LEU A 117 6.74 11.02 1.20
CA LEU A 117 6.91 10.18 0.03
C LEU A 117 5.61 10.14 -0.75
N LEU A 118 5.67 10.43 -2.05
CA LEU A 118 4.57 10.20 -2.97
C LEU A 118 4.94 9.06 -3.90
N LEU A 119 4.12 8.02 -3.91
CA LEU A 119 4.22 6.93 -4.88
C LEU A 119 3.06 7.03 -5.85
N THR A 120 3.37 7.08 -7.14
CA THR A 120 2.38 7.17 -8.22
C THR A 120 2.44 5.90 -9.06
N THR A 121 1.28 5.34 -9.37
CA THR A 121 1.20 4.15 -10.22
C THR A 121 1.03 4.53 -11.68
N PRO A 122 1.50 3.68 -12.62
CA PRO A 122 0.99 3.73 -13.99
C PRO A 122 -0.53 3.54 -14.00
N PRO A 123 -1.22 3.90 -15.10
CA PRO A 123 -2.66 3.66 -15.18
C PRO A 123 -2.99 2.18 -14.99
N MET A 124 -4.01 1.91 -14.20
CA MET A 124 -4.52 0.56 -13.95
C MET A 124 -6.04 0.63 -13.78
N VAL A 125 -6.70 -0.50 -13.95
CA VAL A 125 -8.16 -0.55 -13.75
C VAL A 125 -8.46 -0.60 -12.25
N ILE A 126 -9.19 0.40 -11.78
CA ILE A 126 -9.66 0.51 -10.40
C ILE A 126 -11.15 0.82 -10.45
N HIS A 127 -11.97 -0.05 -9.88
CA HIS A 127 -13.43 0.07 -9.94
C HIS A 127 -13.93 0.28 -11.38
N GLY A 128 -13.42 -0.54 -12.32
CA GLY A 128 -13.89 -0.57 -13.70
C GLY A 128 -13.39 0.54 -14.62
N THR A 129 -12.59 1.48 -14.12
CA THR A 129 -12.07 2.63 -14.88
C THR A 129 -10.56 2.68 -14.80
N SER A 130 -9.90 3.04 -15.91
CA SER A 130 -8.44 3.25 -15.91
C SER A 130 -8.09 4.49 -15.08
N ARG A 131 -7.30 4.32 -14.06
CA ARG A 131 -6.91 5.36 -13.10
C ARG A 131 -5.46 5.21 -12.71
N SER A 132 -4.83 6.32 -12.33
CA SER A 132 -3.51 6.31 -11.71
C SER A 132 -3.67 6.49 -10.21
N GLY A 133 -3.04 5.61 -9.43
CA GLY A 133 -3.01 5.75 -7.98
C GLY A 133 -1.98 6.78 -7.55
N ARG A 134 -2.31 7.57 -6.54
CA ARG A 134 -1.38 8.47 -5.85
C ARG A 134 -1.47 8.19 -4.37
N LEU A 135 -0.38 7.67 -3.82
CA LEU A 135 -0.29 7.27 -2.43
C LEU A 135 0.71 8.18 -1.75
N ARG A 136 0.21 8.97 -0.80
CA ARG A 136 1.06 9.85 0.00
C ARG A 136 1.36 9.18 1.32
N TRP A 137 2.64 9.17 1.66
CA TRP A 137 3.15 8.54 2.86
C TRP A 137 3.99 9.53 3.64
N GLU A 138 4.01 9.37 4.94
CA GLU A 138 4.94 10.08 5.82
C GLU A 138 5.80 9.06 6.56
N ARG A 139 7.05 9.43 6.85
CA ARG A 139 7.93 8.53 7.59
C ARG A 139 7.36 8.27 8.97
N ALA A 140 7.17 7.01 9.32
CA ALA A 140 6.69 6.65 10.64
C ALA A 140 7.76 6.98 11.69
N ALA A 141 7.33 7.55 12.81
CA ALA A 141 8.25 7.88 13.89
C ALA A 141 8.82 6.60 14.49
N PRO A 142 10.12 6.57 14.83
CA PRO A 142 10.67 5.42 15.53
C PRO A 142 9.93 5.18 16.85
N ARG A 143 9.67 3.91 17.15
CA ARG A 143 9.06 3.56 18.43
C ARG A 143 10.05 3.86 19.56
N ALA A 144 9.57 4.49 20.63
CA ALA A 144 10.37 4.70 21.82
C ALA A 144 10.80 3.34 22.39
N ARG A 145 12.08 3.21 22.73
CA ARG A 145 12.58 1.98 23.35
C ARG A 145 12.06 1.88 24.78
N PRO A 146 11.62 0.70 25.22
CA PRO A 146 11.32 0.50 26.63
C PRO A 146 12.58 0.78 27.49
N VAL A 147 12.38 1.46 28.57
CA VAL A 147 13.46 1.75 29.51
C VAL A 147 13.69 0.53 30.40
#